data_b5d9cfd1d2f15daa2f1b553ef7229e45
#
_entry.id   b5d9cfd1d2f15daa2f1b553ef7229e45
#
_cell.length_a   1.000
_cell.length_b   1.000
_cell.length_c   1.000
_cell.angle_alpha   90.00
_cell.angle_beta   90.00
_cell.angle_gamma   90.00
#
_symmetry.space_group_name_H-M   'P 1'
#
loop_
_entity.id
_entity.type
_entity.pdbx_description
1 polymer ?
#
loop_
_entity_poly.entity_id
_entity_poly.type
_entity_poly.pdbx_seq_one_letter_code
_entity_poly.pdbx_strand_id
1 'polypeptide(L)'
;MKKAILVVSFLYATVACNSAGGTGYKIEGSITNTTSSETVMLEKLSLQQVTVIDSAVLSTKGEFKLNGAADGQGLYRIRLKSNPQVFWMMVLENKEFTAKLDVESPLKSTITGAPAQDELQKALHQLQTLQLDMQGLNQSYMMGQQGMLPQDSMEKVVALLNTKGAAMSDFIIKTAATAKSPFVAMIAVMSDINRFQKEFVAVANRFEKEMPKSPYTAELKNISAQIEQQRVAQESQAKSTENIAVGKLPPDIDLPTPDGKSIKLSSLKGKYVLLDFWASWCGPCRRENPAVVAAYNKFKSKGFTVYSVSLDKEKNAWVNAIQADGLIWENHVSDLQFWNSAAARSYNVQGIPAQFLLDKDGIIIARDLRGQALEDKLAEVFK
;
A
#
# COMPACT_ATOMS: atom_id res chain seq x y z
N MET A 1 -29.54 17.90 43.25
CA MET A 1 -29.25 17.23 41.96
C MET A 1 -28.43 15.99 42.25
N LYS A 2 -29.07 14.83 42.26
CA LYS A 2 -28.47 13.54 42.63
C LYS A 2 -27.80 12.91 41.39
N LYS A 3 -26.49 12.71 41.43
CA LYS A 3 -25.75 11.97 40.40
C LYS A 3 -26.00 10.46 40.60
N ALA A 4 -26.62 9.82 39.60
CA ALA A 4 -26.78 8.37 39.56
C ALA A 4 -25.48 7.78 38.99
N ILE A 5 -24.83 6.98 39.79
CA ILE A 5 -23.65 6.15 39.39
C ILE A 5 -24.24 4.86 38.81
N LEU A 6 -24.05 4.68 37.48
CA LEU A 6 -24.43 3.44 36.80
C LEU A 6 -23.30 2.42 37.01
N VAL A 7 -23.57 1.47 37.90
CA VAL A 7 -22.66 0.30 38.09
C VAL A 7 -23.04 -0.70 37.01
N VAL A 8 -22.16 -0.84 36.00
CA VAL A 8 -22.26 -1.91 35.00
C VAL A 8 -21.65 -3.16 35.59
N SER A 9 -22.51 -4.07 36.07
CA SER A 9 -22.13 -5.39 36.51
C SER A 9 -21.83 -6.26 35.30
N PHE A 10 -20.56 -6.60 35.09
CA PHE A 10 -20.16 -7.65 34.15
C PHE A 10 -20.60 -8.99 34.71
N LEU A 11 -21.70 -9.54 34.21
CA LEU A 11 -22.03 -10.95 34.42
C LEU A 11 -21.05 -11.80 33.57
N TYR A 12 -20.14 -12.47 34.27
CA TYR A 12 -19.41 -13.59 33.69
C TYR A 12 -20.37 -14.76 33.54
N ALA A 13 -20.93 -14.94 32.35
CA ALA A 13 -21.64 -16.19 32.04
C ALA A 13 -20.60 -17.29 31.79
N THR A 14 -20.33 -18.09 32.80
CA THR A 14 -19.66 -19.37 32.62
C THR A 14 -20.64 -20.32 31.93
N VAL A 15 -20.55 -20.42 30.63
CA VAL A 15 -21.24 -21.48 29.90
C VAL A 15 -20.40 -22.74 30.07
N ALA A 16 -20.75 -23.51 31.10
CA ALA A 16 -20.29 -24.90 31.21
C ALA A 16 -21.08 -25.72 30.20
N CYS A 17 -20.58 -25.85 28.98
CA CYS A 17 -21.09 -26.86 28.03
C CYS A 17 -20.50 -28.22 28.43
N ASN A 18 -21.29 -29.00 29.15
CA ASN A 18 -21.12 -30.43 29.27
C ASN A 18 -21.44 -31.08 27.91
N SER A 19 -20.45 -31.35 27.07
CA SER A 19 -20.61 -32.17 25.86
C SER A 19 -19.97 -33.51 26.07
N ALA A 20 -20.82 -34.51 26.28
CA ALA A 20 -20.44 -35.92 26.15
C ALA A 20 -20.10 -36.23 24.69
N GLY A 21 -18.89 -36.76 24.42
CA GLY A 21 -18.50 -37.36 23.13
C GLY A 21 -17.65 -36.48 22.24
N GLY A 22 -16.36 -36.55 22.35
CA GLY A 22 -15.25 -36.44 21.40
C GLY A 22 -15.34 -35.56 20.19
N THR A 23 -15.46 -34.21 20.28
CA THR A 23 -15.32 -33.33 19.09
C THR A 23 -14.81 -31.93 19.46
N GLY A 24 -13.88 -31.77 20.37
CA GLY A 24 -13.26 -30.52 20.71
C GLY A 24 -11.74 -30.52 20.48
N TYR A 25 -11.11 -29.36 20.71
CA TYR A 25 -9.65 -29.34 20.84
C TYR A 25 -9.22 -29.65 22.28
N LYS A 26 -8.03 -30.22 22.38
CA LYS A 26 -7.33 -30.41 23.65
C LYS A 26 -5.87 -30.02 23.46
N ILE A 27 -5.39 -29.09 24.27
CA ILE A 27 -4.00 -28.64 24.25
C ILE A 27 -3.40 -28.98 25.62
N GLU A 28 -2.44 -29.87 25.63
CA GLU A 28 -1.62 -30.14 26.81
C GLU A 28 -0.22 -29.59 26.60
N GLY A 29 0.30 -28.83 27.55
CA GLY A 29 1.60 -28.22 27.36
C GLY A 29 2.33 -27.85 28.62
N SER A 30 3.57 -27.42 28.44
CA SER A 30 4.43 -26.86 29.48
C SER A 30 5.10 -25.58 28.96
N ILE A 31 5.32 -24.63 29.89
CA ILE A 31 6.07 -23.40 29.64
C ILE A 31 7.23 -23.34 30.61
N THR A 32 8.43 -23.15 30.06
CA THR A 32 9.67 -22.98 30.84
C THR A 32 10.07 -21.50 30.90
N ASN A 33 10.94 -21.14 31.82
CA ASN A 33 11.45 -19.79 32.04
C ASN A 33 10.35 -18.76 32.32
N THR A 34 9.34 -19.17 33.11
CA THR A 34 8.25 -18.33 33.59
C THR A 34 7.96 -18.59 35.05
N THR A 35 7.18 -17.72 35.69
CA THR A 35 6.77 -17.90 37.10
C THR A 35 5.65 -18.93 37.23
N SER A 36 5.67 -19.74 38.27
CA SER A 36 4.52 -20.53 38.67
C SER A 36 3.34 -19.60 39.00
N SER A 37 2.11 -20.04 38.73
CA SER A 37 0.87 -19.26 38.87
C SER A 37 0.60 -18.23 37.76
N GLU A 38 1.40 -18.20 36.71
CA GLU A 38 1.11 -17.41 35.52
C GLU A 38 -0.15 -17.94 34.80
N THR A 39 -0.90 -17.07 34.16
CA THR A 39 -2.08 -17.45 33.37
C THR A 39 -1.73 -17.54 31.89
N VAL A 40 -1.94 -18.72 31.34
CA VAL A 40 -1.87 -18.95 29.88
C VAL A 40 -3.23 -18.62 29.27
N MET A 41 -3.22 -17.90 28.17
CA MET A 41 -4.42 -17.51 27.43
C MET A 41 -4.36 -18.08 26.03
N LEU A 42 -5.47 -18.67 25.57
CA LEU A 42 -5.67 -19.04 24.19
C LEU A 42 -6.55 -17.99 23.51
N GLU A 43 -6.02 -17.38 22.48
CA GLU A 43 -6.71 -16.31 21.76
C GLU A 43 -6.94 -16.70 20.31
N LYS A 44 -8.17 -16.49 19.83
CA LYS A 44 -8.51 -16.58 18.40
C LYS A 44 -8.10 -15.28 17.73
N LEU A 45 -7.40 -15.39 16.62
CA LEU A 45 -6.96 -14.26 15.81
C LEU A 45 -7.85 -14.14 14.58
N SER A 46 -8.49 -13.00 14.36
CA SER A 46 -8.99 -12.58 13.06
C SER A 46 -8.14 -11.42 12.54
N LEU A 47 -8.35 -10.98 11.32
CA LEU A 47 -7.61 -9.82 10.79
C LEU A 47 -8.04 -8.49 11.43
N GLN A 48 -9.19 -8.47 12.12
CA GLN A 48 -9.77 -7.27 12.73
C GLN A 48 -9.71 -7.27 14.24
N GLN A 49 -9.74 -8.45 14.89
CA GLN A 49 -9.83 -8.53 16.34
C GLN A 49 -9.14 -9.78 16.91
N VAL A 50 -8.82 -9.71 18.19
CA VAL A 50 -8.29 -10.82 18.98
C VAL A 50 -9.29 -11.12 20.09
N THR A 51 -9.69 -12.38 20.23
CA THR A 51 -10.67 -12.81 21.22
C THR A 51 -10.09 -13.92 22.09
N VAL A 52 -10.09 -13.73 23.42
CA VAL A 52 -9.75 -14.80 24.36
C VAL A 52 -10.86 -15.85 24.36
N ILE A 53 -10.48 -17.10 24.12
CA ILE A 53 -11.44 -18.22 24.05
C ILE A 53 -11.26 -19.22 25.19
N ASP A 54 -10.07 -19.28 25.79
CA ASP A 54 -9.79 -20.16 26.94
C ASP A 54 -8.60 -19.63 27.74
N SER A 55 -8.46 -20.07 28.97
CA SER A 55 -7.32 -19.77 29.82
C SER A 55 -7.09 -20.83 30.88
N ALA A 56 -5.84 -21.01 31.31
CA ALA A 56 -5.44 -21.91 32.39
C ALA A 56 -4.34 -21.29 33.24
N VAL A 57 -4.34 -21.59 34.52
CA VAL A 57 -3.23 -21.24 35.40
C VAL A 57 -2.17 -22.33 35.31
N LEU A 58 -0.90 -21.96 35.21
CA LEU A 58 0.22 -22.90 35.19
C LEU A 58 0.33 -23.63 36.52
N SER A 59 0.56 -24.93 36.45
CA SER A 59 0.96 -25.74 37.61
C SER A 59 2.33 -25.29 38.14
N THR A 60 2.73 -25.78 39.30
CA THR A 60 4.09 -25.55 39.87
C THR A 60 5.21 -26.10 39.00
N LYS A 61 4.89 -27.00 38.08
CA LYS A 61 5.81 -27.54 37.04
C LYS A 61 5.75 -26.80 35.72
N GLY A 62 4.98 -25.71 35.62
CA GLY A 62 4.78 -24.96 34.36
C GLY A 62 3.84 -25.63 33.36
N GLU A 63 3.06 -26.64 33.80
CA GLU A 63 2.12 -27.36 32.91
C GLU A 63 0.76 -26.69 32.84
N PHE A 64 0.09 -26.82 31.72
CA PHE A 64 -1.27 -26.31 31.47
C PHE A 64 -2.09 -27.25 30.61
N LYS A 65 -3.42 -27.11 30.72
CA LYS A 65 -4.40 -27.78 29.84
C LYS A 65 -5.47 -26.79 29.42
N LEU A 66 -5.76 -26.75 28.11
CA LEU A 66 -6.83 -25.96 27.50
C LEU A 66 -7.72 -26.90 26.68
N ASN A 67 -9.04 -26.76 26.82
CA ASN A 67 -10.00 -27.63 26.15
C ASN A 67 -11.21 -26.81 25.69
N GLY A 68 -11.75 -27.12 24.54
CA GLY A 68 -12.93 -26.45 24.05
C GLY A 68 -13.35 -26.93 22.66
N ALA A 69 -14.20 -26.19 22.02
CA ALA A 69 -14.64 -26.44 20.66
C ALA A 69 -14.20 -25.29 19.75
N ALA A 70 -13.67 -25.62 18.57
CA ALA A 70 -13.36 -24.66 17.52
C ALA A 70 -14.38 -24.80 16.37
N ASP A 71 -14.79 -23.67 15.83
CA ASP A 71 -15.67 -23.60 14.63
C ASP A 71 -14.85 -23.88 13.37
N GLY A 72 -14.30 -25.10 13.26
CA GLY A 72 -13.39 -25.45 12.18
C GLY A 72 -11.95 -25.01 12.42
N GLN A 73 -11.14 -25.06 11.37
CA GLN A 73 -9.74 -24.63 11.41
C GLN A 73 -9.62 -23.10 11.46
N GLY A 74 -8.74 -22.59 12.31
CA GLY A 74 -8.52 -21.16 12.49
C GLY A 74 -7.14 -20.84 13.01
N LEU A 75 -6.82 -19.54 13.01
CA LEU A 75 -5.56 -19.02 13.54
C LEU A 75 -5.73 -18.59 14.98
N TYR A 76 -4.83 -19.06 15.83
CA TYR A 76 -4.84 -18.80 17.27
C TYR A 76 -3.43 -18.48 17.77
N ARG A 77 -3.35 -17.96 18.97
CA ARG A 77 -2.08 -17.87 19.71
C ARG A 77 -2.24 -18.26 21.17
N ILE A 78 -1.21 -18.88 21.68
CA ILE A 78 -1.02 -19.08 23.12
C ILE A 78 -0.13 -17.94 23.61
N ARG A 79 -0.48 -17.27 24.71
CA ARG A 79 0.35 -16.25 25.34
C ARG A 79 0.25 -16.24 26.85
N LEU A 80 1.17 -15.57 27.49
CA LEU A 80 1.11 -15.29 28.93
C LEU A 80 0.27 -14.02 29.18
N LYS A 81 -0.52 -14.01 30.26
CA LYS A 81 -1.31 -12.84 30.63
C LYS A 81 -0.44 -11.67 31.05
N SER A 82 0.61 -11.90 31.81
CA SER A 82 1.55 -10.89 32.32
C SER A 82 2.46 -10.33 31.24
N ASN A 83 2.76 -11.12 30.19
CA ASN A 83 3.66 -10.70 29.10
C ASN A 83 3.01 -10.94 27.73
N PRO A 84 2.16 -10.00 27.24
CA PRO A 84 1.46 -10.15 25.98
C PRO A 84 2.36 -10.11 24.74
N GLN A 85 3.61 -9.71 24.86
CA GLN A 85 4.59 -9.69 23.78
C GLN A 85 5.13 -11.08 23.46
N VAL A 86 5.08 -11.99 24.43
CA VAL A 86 5.51 -13.39 24.25
C VAL A 86 4.29 -14.23 23.90
N PHE A 87 4.27 -14.73 22.67
CA PHE A 87 3.17 -15.57 22.17
C PHE A 87 3.68 -16.62 21.17
N TRP A 88 2.91 -17.67 21.02
CA TRP A 88 3.15 -18.75 20.06
C TRP A 88 1.93 -18.94 19.20
N MET A 89 2.10 -18.79 17.89
CA MET A 89 1.02 -18.94 16.91
C MET A 89 0.72 -20.40 16.64
N MET A 90 -0.56 -20.71 16.40
CA MET A 90 -0.99 -22.03 16.01
C MET A 90 -2.18 -22.02 15.07
N VAL A 91 -2.26 -23.03 14.22
CA VAL A 91 -3.47 -23.39 13.48
C VAL A 91 -4.20 -24.43 14.31
N LEU A 92 -5.31 -24.01 14.92
CA LEU A 92 -6.13 -24.86 15.79
C LEU A 92 -7.32 -25.42 15.01
N GLU A 93 -7.59 -26.69 15.25
CA GLU A 93 -8.78 -27.44 14.86
C GLU A 93 -9.18 -28.38 16.01
N ASN A 94 -10.33 -29.05 15.90
CA ASN A 94 -10.80 -29.98 16.95
C ASN A 94 -9.96 -31.27 16.97
N LYS A 95 -8.74 -31.20 17.50
CA LYS A 95 -7.75 -32.27 17.66
C LYS A 95 -6.96 -32.08 18.95
N GLU A 96 -6.15 -33.07 19.28
CA GLU A 96 -5.21 -33.00 20.41
C GLU A 96 -3.89 -32.37 19.94
N PHE A 97 -3.36 -31.48 20.80
CA PHE A 97 -2.09 -30.78 20.59
C PHE A 97 -1.19 -30.92 21.80
N THR A 98 0.10 -30.96 21.53
CA THR A 98 1.14 -30.91 22.57
C THR A 98 1.97 -29.65 22.36
N ALA A 99 2.10 -28.84 23.44
CA ALA A 99 2.86 -27.59 23.39
C ALA A 99 4.03 -27.65 24.39
N LYS A 100 5.25 -27.44 23.89
CA LYS A 100 6.47 -27.26 24.72
C LYS A 100 6.99 -25.85 24.38
N LEU A 101 6.83 -24.95 25.33
CA LEU A 101 7.03 -23.54 25.12
C LEU A 101 8.14 -23.01 26.02
N ASP A 102 8.94 -22.09 25.53
CA ASP A 102 10.04 -21.47 26.26
C ASP A 102 10.00 -19.94 26.06
N VAL A 103 9.90 -19.19 27.15
CA VAL A 103 9.77 -17.74 27.13
C VAL A 103 11.05 -17.05 26.68
N GLU A 104 12.22 -17.56 27.09
CA GLU A 104 13.52 -16.99 26.74
C GLU A 104 14.02 -17.43 25.37
N SER A 105 13.54 -18.59 24.89
CA SER A 105 13.93 -19.16 23.62
C SER A 105 12.70 -19.57 22.79
N PRO A 106 11.87 -18.61 22.31
CA PRO A 106 10.64 -18.92 21.57
C PRO A 106 10.88 -19.78 20.33
N LEU A 107 12.04 -19.68 19.71
CA LEU A 107 12.47 -20.51 18.55
C LEU A 107 12.61 -22.01 18.89
N LYS A 108 12.88 -22.35 20.14
CA LYS A 108 12.95 -23.73 20.60
C LYS A 108 11.59 -24.31 20.97
N SER A 109 10.57 -23.45 21.01
CA SER A 109 9.20 -23.86 21.31
C SER A 109 8.60 -24.67 20.18
N THR A 110 7.81 -25.69 20.55
CA THR A 110 7.11 -26.54 19.59
C THR A 110 5.65 -26.69 19.96
N ILE A 111 4.79 -26.67 18.95
CA ILE A 111 3.37 -27.05 19.07
C ILE A 111 3.11 -28.07 17.97
N THR A 112 2.69 -29.27 18.34
CA THR A 112 2.44 -30.38 17.41
C THR A 112 1.05 -30.97 17.63
N GLY A 113 0.52 -31.76 16.70
CA GLY A 113 -0.75 -32.49 16.89
C GLY A 113 -1.68 -32.45 15.66
N ALA A 114 -1.40 -31.60 14.66
CA ALA A 114 -2.17 -31.58 13.43
C ALA A 114 -1.28 -31.21 12.24
N PRO A 115 -1.53 -31.78 11.03
CA PRO A 115 -0.69 -31.51 9.85
C PRO A 115 -0.51 -30.03 9.52
N ALA A 116 -1.58 -29.22 9.65
CA ALA A 116 -1.52 -27.79 9.40
C ALA A 116 -0.65 -27.05 10.44
N GLN A 117 -0.68 -27.49 11.71
CA GLN A 117 0.19 -26.95 12.75
C GLN A 117 1.65 -27.33 12.54
N ASP A 118 1.92 -28.58 12.15
CA ASP A 118 3.29 -29.04 11.89
C ASP A 118 3.89 -28.30 10.67
N GLU A 119 3.08 -28.02 9.67
CA GLU A 119 3.46 -27.19 8.52
C GLU A 119 3.73 -25.73 8.92
N LEU A 120 2.86 -25.13 9.76
CA LEU A 120 3.04 -23.80 10.32
C LEU A 120 4.34 -23.69 11.12
N GLN A 121 4.60 -24.64 11.98
CA GLN A 121 5.81 -24.65 12.81
C GLN A 121 7.09 -24.60 11.96
N LYS A 122 7.15 -25.39 10.88
CA LYS A 122 8.27 -25.39 9.94
C LYS A 122 8.39 -24.05 9.21
N ALA A 123 7.27 -23.49 8.74
CA ALA A 123 7.27 -22.22 8.03
C ALA A 123 7.70 -21.05 8.95
N LEU A 124 7.19 -20.98 10.18
CA LEU A 124 7.58 -19.98 11.17
C LEU A 124 9.06 -20.07 11.51
N HIS A 125 9.58 -21.27 11.74
CA HIS A 125 11.00 -21.46 12.04
C HIS A 125 11.90 -20.97 10.89
N GLN A 126 11.55 -21.29 9.64
CA GLN A 126 12.31 -20.85 8.46
C GLN A 126 12.23 -19.33 8.28
N LEU A 127 11.04 -18.73 8.40
CA LEU A 127 10.85 -17.28 8.32
C LEU A 127 11.68 -16.55 9.38
N GLN A 128 11.62 -17.02 10.61
CA GLN A 128 12.31 -16.39 11.74
C GLN A 128 13.84 -16.50 11.59
N THR A 129 14.34 -17.64 11.11
CA THR A 129 15.78 -17.80 10.79
C THR A 129 16.22 -16.79 9.75
N LEU A 130 15.47 -16.63 8.65
CA LEU A 130 15.76 -15.65 7.60
C LEU A 130 15.67 -14.21 8.13
N GLN A 131 14.71 -13.91 9.00
CA GLN A 131 14.59 -12.58 9.61
C GLN A 131 15.77 -12.23 10.52
N LEU A 132 16.23 -13.18 11.35
CA LEU A 132 17.41 -12.97 12.20
C LEU A 132 18.68 -12.75 11.36
N ASP A 133 18.87 -13.54 10.31
CA ASP A 133 19.99 -13.35 9.37
C ASP A 133 19.95 -11.92 8.76
N MET A 134 18.77 -11.48 8.29
CA MET A 134 18.59 -10.14 7.71
C MET A 134 18.82 -9.04 8.74
N GLN A 135 18.38 -9.23 9.99
CA GLN A 135 18.57 -8.25 11.07
C GLN A 135 20.06 -8.05 11.37
N GLY A 136 20.83 -9.12 11.49
CA GLY A 136 22.28 -9.06 11.71
C GLY A 136 23.03 -8.37 10.54
N LEU A 137 22.63 -8.67 9.31
CA LEU A 137 23.20 -8.04 8.11
C LEU A 137 22.83 -6.55 8.03
N ASN A 138 21.60 -6.17 8.33
CA ASN A 138 21.17 -4.77 8.37
C ASN A 138 21.95 -3.97 9.43
N GLN A 139 22.20 -4.56 10.61
CA GLN A 139 23.03 -3.93 11.63
C GLN A 139 24.45 -3.70 11.10
N SER A 140 25.05 -4.70 10.46
CA SER A 140 26.38 -4.58 9.84
C SER A 140 26.41 -3.52 8.75
N TYR A 141 25.35 -3.44 7.92
CA TYR A 141 25.20 -2.40 6.90
C TYR A 141 25.16 -0.99 7.50
N MET A 142 24.38 -0.79 8.58
CA MET A 142 24.33 0.50 9.28
C MET A 142 25.67 0.89 9.89
N MET A 143 26.43 -0.04 10.47
CA MET A 143 27.80 0.19 10.96
C MET A 143 28.74 0.62 9.82
N GLY A 144 28.61 -0.01 8.68
CA GLY A 144 29.39 0.36 7.50
C GLY A 144 29.08 1.75 6.97
N GLN A 145 27.80 2.15 6.96
CA GLN A 145 27.40 3.52 6.59
C GLN A 145 27.99 4.59 7.52
N GLN A 146 28.31 4.24 8.76
CA GLN A 146 28.99 5.09 9.73
C GLN A 146 30.53 5.03 9.61
N GLY A 147 31.07 4.36 8.61
CA GLY A 147 32.51 4.22 8.38
C GLY A 147 33.21 3.23 9.33
N MET A 148 32.45 2.38 10.06
CA MET A 148 33.01 1.41 11.01
C MET A 148 33.43 0.11 10.34
N LEU A 149 33.16 -0.06 9.04
CA LEU A 149 33.55 -1.25 8.26
C LEU A 149 34.37 -0.84 7.03
N PRO A 150 35.40 -1.65 6.65
CA PRO A 150 36.12 -1.49 5.40
C PRO A 150 35.23 -1.64 4.18
N GLN A 151 35.58 -1.00 3.06
CA GLN A 151 34.83 -1.04 1.79
C GLN A 151 34.53 -2.47 1.31
N ASP A 152 35.54 -3.35 1.29
CA ASP A 152 35.39 -4.75 0.87
C ASP A 152 34.39 -5.53 1.75
N SER A 153 34.32 -5.16 3.05
CA SER A 153 33.34 -5.77 3.97
C SER A 153 31.92 -5.27 3.69
N MET A 154 31.77 -3.99 3.32
CA MET A 154 30.50 -3.44 2.91
C MET A 154 29.94 -4.11 1.65
N GLU A 155 30.78 -4.32 0.64
CA GLU A 155 30.36 -5.01 -0.59
C GLU A 155 29.86 -6.44 -0.31
N LYS A 156 30.54 -7.16 0.59
CA LYS A 156 30.11 -8.49 1.05
C LYS A 156 28.77 -8.44 1.80
N VAL A 157 28.59 -7.48 2.69
CA VAL A 157 27.33 -7.29 3.42
C VAL A 157 26.18 -7.01 2.47
N VAL A 158 26.37 -6.12 1.48
CA VAL A 158 25.34 -5.82 0.45
C VAL A 158 25.02 -7.06 -0.39
N ALA A 159 26.02 -7.83 -0.83
CA ALA A 159 25.81 -9.06 -1.57
C ALA A 159 25.02 -10.11 -0.76
N LEU A 160 25.34 -10.26 0.54
CA LEU A 160 24.59 -11.14 1.45
C LEU A 160 23.17 -10.67 1.70
N LEU A 161 22.95 -9.37 1.89
CA LEU A 161 21.60 -8.79 2.03
C LEU A 161 20.74 -9.11 0.81
N ASN A 162 21.27 -8.93 -0.39
CA ASN A 162 20.56 -9.24 -1.63
C ASN A 162 20.25 -10.75 -1.74
N THR A 163 21.21 -11.61 -1.42
CA THR A 163 21.03 -13.07 -1.46
C THR A 163 20.00 -13.55 -0.44
N LYS A 164 20.08 -13.08 0.82
CA LYS A 164 19.13 -13.46 1.87
C LYS A 164 17.74 -12.86 1.63
N GLY A 165 17.67 -11.63 1.11
CA GLY A 165 16.42 -11.00 0.70
C GLY A 165 15.72 -11.75 -0.43
N ALA A 166 16.46 -12.25 -1.41
CA ALA A 166 15.95 -13.12 -2.47
C ALA A 166 15.44 -14.44 -1.89
N ALA A 167 16.26 -15.11 -1.06
CA ALA A 167 15.86 -16.38 -0.41
C ALA A 167 14.60 -16.24 0.43
N MET A 168 14.43 -15.14 1.17
CA MET A 168 13.22 -14.85 1.93
C MET A 168 12.00 -14.68 1.01
N SER A 169 12.15 -13.94 -0.09
CA SER A 169 11.09 -13.75 -1.08
C SER A 169 10.68 -15.08 -1.73
N ASP A 170 11.63 -15.86 -2.17
CA ASP A 170 11.40 -17.17 -2.78
C ASP A 170 10.68 -18.12 -1.80
N PHE A 171 11.09 -18.09 -0.53
CA PHE A 171 10.43 -18.88 0.51
C PHE A 171 8.97 -18.48 0.70
N ILE A 172 8.67 -17.17 0.77
CA ILE A 172 7.30 -16.65 0.93
C ILE A 172 6.45 -17.01 -0.28
N ILE A 173 6.92 -16.74 -1.50
CA ILE A 173 6.22 -17.04 -2.75
C ILE A 173 5.94 -18.54 -2.86
N LYS A 174 6.95 -19.38 -2.60
CA LYS A 174 6.80 -20.84 -2.64
C LYS A 174 5.80 -21.32 -1.59
N THR A 175 5.88 -20.82 -0.36
CA THR A 175 4.96 -21.20 0.72
C THR A 175 3.53 -20.78 0.39
N ALA A 176 3.32 -19.57 -0.12
CA ALA A 176 2.00 -19.10 -0.57
C ALA A 176 1.38 -20.02 -1.62
N ALA A 177 2.20 -20.48 -2.58
CA ALA A 177 1.74 -21.31 -3.69
C ALA A 177 1.55 -22.80 -3.32
N THR A 178 2.38 -23.35 -2.42
CA THR A 178 2.48 -24.81 -2.23
C THR A 178 2.11 -25.32 -0.83
N ALA A 179 1.91 -24.43 0.16
CA ALA A 179 1.49 -24.86 1.50
C ALA A 179 0.14 -25.60 1.42
N LYS A 180 0.04 -26.72 2.11
CA LYS A 180 -1.20 -27.52 2.17
C LYS A 180 -2.30 -26.79 2.93
N SER A 181 -1.94 -26.12 4.03
CA SER A 181 -2.86 -25.30 4.80
C SER A 181 -2.98 -23.88 4.24
N PRO A 182 -4.20 -23.39 3.91
CA PRO A 182 -4.41 -22.00 3.51
C PRO A 182 -3.93 -20.99 4.56
N PHE A 183 -3.99 -21.33 5.85
CA PHE A 183 -3.50 -20.48 6.93
C PHE A 183 -1.98 -20.30 6.89
N VAL A 184 -1.24 -21.34 6.56
CA VAL A 184 0.23 -21.24 6.41
C VAL A 184 0.59 -20.35 5.22
N ALA A 185 -0.10 -20.51 4.11
CA ALA A 185 0.03 -19.62 2.95
C ALA A 185 -0.28 -18.16 3.32
N MET A 186 -1.37 -17.92 4.08
CA MET A 186 -1.78 -16.60 4.53
C MET A 186 -0.71 -15.94 5.42
N ILE A 187 -0.20 -16.67 6.42
CA ILE A 187 0.83 -16.14 7.34
C ILE A 187 2.10 -15.75 6.56
N ALA A 188 2.50 -16.55 5.58
CA ALA A 188 3.67 -16.26 4.76
C ALA A 188 3.53 -14.92 4.04
N VAL A 189 2.42 -14.67 3.33
CA VAL A 189 2.21 -13.43 2.57
C VAL A 189 1.94 -12.22 3.46
N MET A 190 1.34 -12.42 4.63
CA MET A 190 1.08 -11.35 5.60
C MET A 190 2.35 -10.82 6.27
N SER A 191 3.48 -11.54 6.19
CA SER A 191 4.77 -11.05 6.70
C SER A 191 5.22 -9.75 6.02
N ASP A 192 4.84 -9.54 4.75
CA ASP A 192 5.02 -8.27 4.02
C ASP A 192 3.97 -8.16 2.90
N ILE A 193 2.74 -7.82 3.26
CA ILE A 193 1.62 -7.72 2.33
C ILE A 193 1.85 -6.70 1.20
N ASN A 194 2.59 -5.62 1.48
CA ASN A 194 2.85 -4.59 0.48
C ASN A 194 3.73 -5.12 -0.65
N ARG A 195 4.67 -5.99 -0.32
CA ARG A 195 5.58 -6.61 -1.29
C ARG A 195 4.95 -7.78 -2.04
N PHE A 196 4.07 -8.55 -1.36
CA PHE A 196 3.50 -9.80 -1.88
C PHE A 196 2.00 -9.70 -2.20
N GLN A 197 1.57 -8.54 -2.72
CA GLN A 197 0.15 -8.28 -3.03
C GLN A 197 -0.45 -9.30 -3.99
N LYS A 198 0.29 -9.72 -5.01
CA LYS A 198 -0.14 -10.71 -6.00
C LYS A 198 -0.38 -12.08 -5.34
N GLU A 199 0.55 -12.51 -4.52
CA GLU A 199 0.48 -13.75 -3.78
C GLU A 199 -0.65 -13.71 -2.74
N PHE A 200 -0.85 -12.54 -2.10
CA PHE A 200 -1.97 -12.34 -1.18
C PHE A 200 -3.33 -12.51 -1.86
N VAL A 201 -3.51 -11.91 -3.04
CA VAL A 201 -4.75 -12.09 -3.84
C VAL A 201 -4.96 -13.56 -4.20
N ALA A 202 -3.91 -14.27 -4.59
CA ALA A 202 -3.99 -15.72 -4.87
C ALA A 202 -4.39 -16.54 -3.64
N VAL A 203 -3.85 -16.21 -2.46
CA VAL A 203 -4.23 -16.84 -1.18
C VAL A 203 -5.68 -16.52 -0.80
N ALA A 204 -6.14 -15.28 -0.98
CA ALA A 204 -7.53 -14.91 -0.75
C ALA A 204 -8.50 -15.71 -1.62
N ASN A 205 -8.21 -15.87 -2.90
CA ASN A 205 -8.98 -16.69 -3.83
C ASN A 205 -8.98 -18.18 -3.43
N ARG A 206 -7.86 -18.65 -2.87
CA ARG A 206 -7.76 -20.01 -2.33
C ARG A 206 -8.68 -20.21 -1.12
N PHE A 207 -8.75 -19.25 -0.19
CA PHE A 207 -9.70 -19.28 0.93
C PHE A 207 -11.15 -19.31 0.44
N GLU A 208 -11.50 -18.53 -0.58
CA GLU A 208 -12.85 -18.54 -1.17
C GLU A 208 -13.23 -19.94 -1.72
N LYS A 209 -12.28 -20.64 -2.30
CA LYS A 209 -12.48 -22.00 -2.87
C LYS A 209 -12.50 -23.09 -1.81
N GLU A 210 -11.52 -23.09 -0.88
CA GLU A 210 -11.30 -24.21 0.05
C GLU A 210 -12.04 -24.04 1.37
N MET A 211 -12.29 -22.77 1.80
CA MET A 211 -12.86 -22.42 3.10
C MET A 211 -13.97 -21.35 3.00
N PRO A 212 -14.99 -21.51 2.14
CA PRO A 212 -15.97 -20.46 1.82
C PRO A 212 -16.78 -19.96 3.02
N LYS A 213 -16.90 -20.78 4.08
CA LYS A 213 -17.63 -20.43 5.31
C LYS A 213 -16.71 -19.88 6.41
N SER A 214 -15.42 -19.79 6.18
CA SER A 214 -14.48 -19.27 7.16
C SER A 214 -14.67 -17.74 7.32
N PRO A 215 -14.64 -17.19 8.54
CA PRO A 215 -14.67 -15.75 8.76
C PRO A 215 -13.50 -15.03 8.07
N TYR A 216 -12.34 -15.69 7.95
CA TYR A 216 -11.17 -15.14 7.25
C TYR A 216 -11.43 -14.90 5.75
N THR A 217 -12.30 -15.69 5.12
CA THR A 217 -12.59 -15.57 3.69
C THR A 217 -13.19 -14.21 3.35
N ALA A 218 -14.15 -13.72 4.12
CA ALA A 218 -14.75 -12.41 3.90
C ALA A 218 -13.74 -11.27 4.14
N GLU A 219 -12.90 -11.39 5.19
CA GLU A 219 -11.87 -10.41 5.52
C GLU A 219 -10.79 -10.33 4.42
N LEU A 220 -10.26 -11.47 3.99
CA LEU A 220 -9.26 -11.56 2.91
C LEU A 220 -9.79 -11.04 1.58
N LYS A 221 -11.06 -11.33 1.26
CA LYS A 221 -11.71 -10.83 0.06
C LYS A 221 -11.80 -9.30 0.04
N ASN A 222 -12.16 -8.69 1.17
CA ASN A 222 -12.22 -7.23 1.27
C ASN A 222 -10.83 -6.59 1.07
N ILE A 223 -9.79 -7.13 1.70
CA ILE A 223 -8.41 -6.63 1.54
C ILE A 223 -7.94 -6.84 0.10
N SER A 224 -8.20 -8.02 -0.49
CA SER A 224 -7.86 -8.33 -1.87
C SER A 224 -8.51 -7.36 -2.87
N ALA A 225 -9.78 -7.00 -2.66
CA ALA A 225 -10.48 -6.02 -3.48
C ALA A 225 -9.85 -4.62 -3.39
N GLN A 226 -9.44 -4.20 -2.19
CA GLN A 226 -8.74 -2.91 -2.00
C GLN A 226 -7.37 -2.90 -2.70
N ILE A 227 -6.59 -3.98 -2.58
CA ILE A 227 -5.30 -4.12 -3.27
C ILE A 227 -5.50 -4.01 -4.79
N GLU A 228 -6.47 -4.70 -5.35
CA GLU A 228 -6.75 -4.68 -6.78
C GLU A 228 -7.20 -3.30 -7.25
N GLN A 229 -8.05 -2.64 -6.49
CA GLN A 229 -8.47 -1.26 -6.80
C GLN A 229 -7.28 -0.29 -6.80
N GLN A 230 -6.38 -0.39 -5.84
CA GLN A 230 -5.17 0.43 -5.78
C GLN A 230 -4.24 0.13 -6.97
N ARG A 231 -4.06 -1.14 -7.33
CA ARG A 231 -3.24 -1.56 -8.47
C ARG A 231 -3.77 -0.99 -9.78
N VAL A 232 -5.08 -1.11 -10.03
CA VAL A 232 -5.73 -0.56 -11.23
C VAL A 232 -5.58 0.97 -11.28
N ALA A 233 -5.74 1.65 -10.14
CA ALA A 233 -5.54 3.09 -10.07
C ALA A 233 -4.09 3.50 -10.37
N GLN A 234 -3.10 2.78 -9.81
CA GLN A 234 -1.68 3.03 -10.06
C GLN A 234 -1.29 2.77 -11.53
N GLU A 235 -1.77 1.67 -12.12
CA GLU A 235 -1.54 1.37 -13.54
C GLU A 235 -2.15 2.41 -14.47
N SER A 236 -3.36 2.88 -14.16
CA SER A 236 -4.01 3.95 -14.90
C SER A 236 -3.20 5.25 -14.82
N GLN A 237 -2.71 5.59 -13.63
CA GLN A 237 -1.87 6.76 -13.42
C GLN A 237 -0.52 6.66 -14.13
N ALA A 238 0.12 5.49 -14.07
CA ALA A 238 1.38 5.23 -14.77
C ALA A 238 1.24 5.39 -16.29
N LYS A 239 0.17 4.82 -16.88
CA LYS A 239 -0.15 4.99 -18.31
C LYS A 239 -0.41 6.46 -18.67
N SER A 240 -1.16 7.19 -17.85
CA SER A 240 -1.39 8.61 -18.06
C SER A 240 -0.08 9.40 -18.06
N THR A 241 0.83 9.08 -17.13
CA THR A 241 2.14 9.73 -17.05
C THR A 241 3.04 9.38 -18.26
N GLU A 242 3.00 8.15 -18.74
CA GLU A 242 3.75 7.73 -19.92
C GLU A 242 3.28 8.46 -21.18
N ASN A 243 1.98 8.65 -21.35
CA ASN A 243 1.39 9.33 -22.51
C ASN A 243 1.74 10.82 -22.58
N ILE A 244 2.16 11.44 -21.49
CA ILE A 244 2.57 12.85 -21.42
C ILE A 244 4.07 13.03 -21.20
N ALA A 245 4.87 12.00 -21.45
CA ALA A 245 6.33 12.08 -21.39
C ALA A 245 6.89 12.86 -22.61
N VAL A 246 8.07 13.45 -22.45
CA VAL A 246 8.81 14.05 -23.58
C VAL A 246 9.05 12.98 -24.64
N GLY A 247 8.83 13.34 -25.92
CA GLY A 247 8.89 12.44 -27.06
C GLY A 247 7.57 11.72 -27.38
N LYS A 248 6.50 11.94 -26.61
CA LYS A 248 5.18 11.31 -26.86
C LYS A 248 4.18 12.29 -27.43
N LEU A 249 3.23 11.76 -28.21
CA LEU A 249 2.03 12.48 -28.64
C LEU A 249 1.01 12.41 -27.47
N PRO A 250 0.69 13.56 -26.86
CA PRO A 250 -0.23 13.57 -25.72
C PRO A 250 -1.68 13.38 -26.16
N PRO A 251 -2.59 13.09 -25.20
CA PRO A 251 -4.03 13.06 -25.44
C PRO A 251 -4.52 14.38 -26.04
N ASP A 252 -5.43 14.31 -27.03
CA ASP A 252 -6.06 15.52 -27.57
C ASP A 252 -7.00 16.17 -26.54
N ILE A 253 -7.13 17.48 -26.61
CA ILE A 253 -8.03 18.28 -25.77
C ILE A 253 -9.02 18.96 -26.73
N ASP A 254 -10.31 18.81 -26.41
CA ASP A 254 -11.39 19.48 -27.12
C ASP A 254 -12.31 20.15 -26.11
N LEU A 255 -12.16 21.45 -25.92
CA LEU A 255 -12.87 22.18 -24.85
C LEU A 255 -13.43 23.51 -25.39
N PRO A 256 -14.50 24.03 -24.75
CA PRO A 256 -15.12 25.28 -25.14
C PRO A 256 -14.26 26.51 -24.79
N THR A 257 -14.27 27.47 -25.67
CA THR A 257 -13.73 28.83 -25.52
C THR A 257 -14.69 29.72 -24.73
N PRO A 258 -14.27 30.95 -24.36
CA PRO A 258 -15.18 31.94 -23.74
C PRO A 258 -16.44 32.25 -24.53
N ASP A 259 -16.41 32.22 -25.87
CA ASP A 259 -17.57 32.42 -26.72
C ASP A 259 -18.38 31.15 -27.00
N GLY A 260 -17.99 30.01 -26.42
CA GLY A 260 -18.70 28.74 -26.47
C GLY A 260 -18.37 27.87 -27.69
N LYS A 261 -17.45 28.29 -28.54
CA LYS A 261 -16.92 27.43 -29.61
C LYS A 261 -15.95 26.42 -29.03
N SER A 262 -15.79 25.28 -29.69
CA SER A 262 -14.80 24.29 -29.29
C SER A 262 -13.51 24.43 -30.08
N ILE A 263 -12.36 24.31 -29.40
CA ILE A 263 -11.05 24.28 -30.06
C ILE A 263 -10.34 23.00 -29.65
N LYS A 264 -9.87 22.24 -30.63
CA LYS A 264 -9.03 21.05 -30.41
C LYS A 264 -7.55 21.46 -30.35
N LEU A 265 -6.81 20.88 -29.38
CA LEU A 265 -5.36 21.07 -29.34
C LEU A 265 -4.70 20.58 -30.65
N SER A 266 -5.18 19.45 -31.17
CA SER A 266 -4.71 18.88 -32.45
C SER A 266 -4.92 19.79 -33.67
N SER A 267 -5.85 20.76 -33.61
CA SER A 267 -6.05 21.75 -34.69
C SER A 267 -4.89 22.75 -34.85
N LEU A 268 -3.99 22.80 -33.86
CA LEU A 268 -2.83 23.68 -33.86
C LEU A 268 -1.56 23.00 -34.42
N LYS A 269 -1.67 21.77 -34.95
CA LYS A 269 -0.55 21.13 -35.64
C LYS A 269 0.02 22.05 -36.74
N GLY A 270 1.33 21.94 -36.93
CA GLY A 270 2.10 22.87 -37.79
C GLY A 270 2.70 24.05 -37.03
N LYS A 271 2.32 24.25 -35.77
CA LYS A 271 2.88 25.28 -34.89
C LYS A 271 3.57 24.64 -33.69
N TYR A 272 4.51 25.35 -33.06
CA TYR A 272 4.95 25.05 -31.72
C TYR A 272 3.89 25.56 -30.73
N VAL A 273 3.42 24.72 -29.83
CA VAL A 273 2.30 25.05 -28.93
C VAL A 273 2.76 24.94 -27.48
N LEU A 274 2.62 26.00 -26.70
CA LEU A 274 2.67 25.93 -25.26
C LEU A 274 1.27 25.57 -24.74
N LEU A 275 1.08 24.34 -24.35
CA LEU A 275 -0.11 23.91 -23.59
C LEU A 275 0.12 24.31 -22.13
N ASP A 276 -0.72 25.21 -21.62
CA ASP A 276 -0.59 25.82 -20.30
C ASP A 276 -1.85 25.60 -19.47
N PHE A 277 -1.73 24.88 -18.35
CA PHE A 277 -2.79 24.70 -17.35
C PHE A 277 -2.65 25.76 -16.27
N TRP A 278 -3.68 26.58 -16.12
CA TRP A 278 -3.69 27.72 -15.22
C TRP A 278 -5.07 27.99 -14.61
N ALA A 279 -5.24 29.07 -13.83
CA ALA A 279 -6.52 29.57 -13.39
C ALA A 279 -6.44 31.03 -12.92
N SER A 280 -7.57 31.73 -12.91
CA SER A 280 -7.67 33.12 -12.43
C SER A 280 -7.27 33.28 -10.95
N TRP A 281 -7.54 32.29 -10.14
CA TRP A 281 -7.22 32.23 -8.71
C TRP A 281 -5.81 31.73 -8.41
N CYS A 282 -5.06 31.27 -9.43
CA CYS A 282 -3.70 30.74 -9.27
C CYS A 282 -2.67 31.88 -9.23
N GLY A 283 -2.28 32.34 -8.04
CA GLY A 283 -1.31 33.40 -7.88
C GLY A 283 0.04 33.15 -8.57
N PRO A 284 0.67 31.97 -8.46
CA PRO A 284 1.87 31.64 -9.23
C PRO A 284 1.68 31.71 -10.74
N CYS A 285 0.54 31.22 -11.30
CA CYS A 285 0.25 31.29 -12.74
C CYS A 285 0.18 32.75 -13.22
N ARG A 286 -0.51 33.60 -12.44
CA ARG A 286 -0.67 35.03 -12.76
C ARG A 286 0.67 35.76 -12.77
N ARG A 287 1.64 35.38 -11.93
CA ARG A 287 3.00 35.92 -11.96
C ARG A 287 3.83 35.45 -13.15
N GLU A 288 3.53 34.25 -13.68
CA GLU A 288 4.20 33.69 -14.86
C GLU A 288 3.66 34.24 -16.17
N ASN A 289 2.37 34.64 -16.23
CA ASN A 289 1.69 35.12 -17.44
C ASN A 289 2.47 36.22 -18.20
N PRO A 290 3.10 37.22 -17.58
CA PRO A 290 3.89 38.19 -18.31
C PRO A 290 5.04 37.59 -19.14
N ALA A 291 5.71 36.56 -18.63
CA ALA A 291 6.76 35.85 -19.37
C ALA A 291 6.20 35.07 -20.57
N VAL A 292 5.03 34.45 -20.40
CA VAL A 292 4.32 33.76 -21.51
C VAL A 292 3.90 34.76 -22.59
N VAL A 293 3.37 35.93 -22.20
CA VAL A 293 3.00 37.01 -23.13
C VAL A 293 4.22 37.52 -23.91
N ALA A 294 5.36 37.71 -23.23
CA ALA A 294 6.60 38.12 -23.86
C ALA A 294 7.08 37.09 -24.90
N ALA A 295 7.08 35.79 -24.50
CA ALA A 295 7.44 34.68 -25.38
C ALA A 295 6.49 34.61 -26.59
N TYR A 296 5.17 34.73 -26.38
CA TYR A 296 4.19 34.74 -27.45
C TYR A 296 4.45 35.89 -28.46
N ASN A 297 4.62 37.12 -27.98
CA ASN A 297 4.89 38.25 -28.84
C ASN A 297 6.17 38.11 -29.65
N LYS A 298 7.22 37.52 -29.08
CA LYS A 298 8.51 37.31 -29.71
C LYS A 298 8.48 36.24 -30.80
N PHE A 299 7.72 35.16 -30.58
CA PHE A 299 7.80 33.97 -31.44
C PHE A 299 6.53 33.68 -32.27
N LYS A 300 5.40 34.42 -32.09
CA LYS A 300 4.14 34.16 -32.82
C LYS A 300 4.30 34.24 -34.36
N SER A 301 5.10 35.16 -34.85
CA SER A 301 5.36 35.29 -36.28
C SER A 301 6.20 34.16 -36.88
N LYS A 302 6.89 33.40 -36.00
CA LYS A 302 7.68 32.23 -36.39
C LYS A 302 6.88 30.92 -36.31
N GLY A 303 5.61 30.97 -35.89
CA GLY A 303 4.76 29.79 -35.78
C GLY A 303 4.62 29.23 -34.33
N PHE A 304 4.78 30.07 -33.32
CA PHE A 304 4.49 29.75 -31.91
C PHE A 304 3.09 30.19 -31.53
N THR A 305 2.39 29.40 -30.71
CA THR A 305 1.13 29.81 -30.10
C THR A 305 1.01 29.20 -28.70
N VAL A 306 0.01 29.66 -27.95
CA VAL A 306 -0.33 29.13 -26.62
C VAL A 306 -1.73 28.54 -26.67
N TYR A 307 -1.95 27.42 -26.00
CA TYR A 307 -3.25 26.80 -25.76
C TYR A 307 -3.44 26.73 -24.25
N SER A 308 -4.27 27.63 -23.71
CA SER A 308 -4.43 27.79 -22.27
C SER A 308 -5.70 27.09 -21.78
N VAL A 309 -5.52 26.07 -20.93
CA VAL A 309 -6.60 25.34 -20.26
C VAL A 309 -6.82 25.93 -18.88
N SER A 310 -7.96 26.55 -18.66
CA SER A 310 -8.31 27.11 -17.35
C SER A 310 -9.00 26.08 -16.46
N LEU A 311 -8.57 26.01 -15.19
CA LEU A 311 -9.21 25.25 -14.12
C LEU A 311 -10.14 26.11 -13.25
N ASP A 312 -10.73 27.15 -13.85
CA ASP A 312 -11.72 27.97 -13.16
C ASP A 312 -13.07 27.25 -13.05
N LYS A 313 -13.87 27.64 -12.06
CA LYS A 313 -15.30 27.26 -11.97
C LYS A 313 -16.21 28.33 -12.56
N GLU A 314 -15.77 29.58 -12.44
CA GLU A 314 -16.56 30.76 -12.81
C GLU A 314 -16.04 31.39 -14.11
N LYS A 315 -16.86 31.37 -15.15
CA LYS A 315 -16.51 31.90 -16.48
C LYS A 315 -16.08 33.35 -16.40
N ASN A 316 -16.80 34.18 -15.65
CA ASN A 316 -16.49 35.62 -15.58
C ASN A 316 -15.13 35.89 -14.94
N ALA A 317 -14.77 35.14 -13.90
CA ALA A 317 -13.45 35.25 -13.25
C ALA A 317 -12.32 34.88 -14.23
N TRP A 318 -12.50 33.79 -14.98
CA TRP A 318 -11.58 33.37 -16.04
C TRP A 318 -11.40 34.41 -17.12
N VAL A 319 -12.51 34.95 -17.74
CA VAL A 319 -12.47 35.95 -18.80
C VAL A 319 -11.82 37.25 -18.31
N ASN A 320 -12.17 37.69 -17.10
CA ASN A 320 -11.58 38.88 -16.50
C ASN A 320 -10.06 38.74 -16.32
N ALA A 321 -9.61 37.53 -15.91
CA ALA A 321 -8.18 37.27 -15.77
C ALA A 321 -7.43 37.24 -17.09
N ILE A 322 -8.01 36.69 -18.16
CA ILE A 322 -7.44 36.74 -19.52
C ILE A 322 -7.18 38.22 -19.93
N GLN A 323 -8.17 39.09 -19.71
CA GLN A 323 -8.06 40.50 -20.02
C GLN A 323 -7.03 41.23 -19.14
N ALA A 324 -7.08 40.99 -17.83
CA ALA A 324 -6.22 41.66 -16.86
C ALA A 324 -4.74 41.32 -17.06
N ASP A 325 -4.43 40.10 -17.48
CA ASP A 325 -3.06 39.65 -17.71
C ASP A 325 -2.59 39.84 -19.16
N GLY A 326 -3.45 40.37 -20.03
CA GLY A 326 -3.11 40.60 -21.43
C GLY A 326 -2.81 39.35 -22.22
N LEU A 327 -3.53 38.26 -21.98
CA LEU A 327 -3.34 36.98 -22.66
C LEU A 327 -3.98 37.06 -24.07
N ILE A 328 -3.22 37.49 -25.05
CA ILE A 328 -3.70 37.97 -26.36
C ILE A 328 -3.86 36.88 -27.44
N TRP A 329 -3.57 35.62 -27.13
CA TRP A 329 -3.83 34.52 -28.06
C TRP A 329 -5.31 34.08 -28.00
N GLU A 330 -5.77 33.34 -29.01
CA GLU A 330 -7.18 33.00 -29.14
C GLU A 330 -7.57 31.66 -28.50
N ASN A 331 -6.58 30.81 -28.21
CA ASN A 331 -6.83 29.42 -27.81
C ASN A 331 -6.97 29.29 -26.27
N HIS A 332 -7.95 29.99 -25.70
CA HIS A 332 -8.35 29.86 -24.30
C HIS A 332 -9.52 28.91 -24.19
N VAL A 333 -9.39 27.86 -23.37
CA VAL A 333 -10.44 26.85 -23.20
C VAL A 333 -10.64 26.47 -21.72
N SER A 334 -11.86 26.06 -21.39
CA SER A 334 -12.18 25.54 -20.04
C SER A 334 -13.45 24.71 -20.06
N ASP A 335 -13.50 23.63 -19.27
CA ASP A 335 -14.73 22.89 -18.94
C ASP A 335 -15.41 23.40 -17.67
N LEU A 336 -14.83 24.39 -16.99
CA LEU A 336 -15.28 24.97 -15.74
C LEU A 336 -15.47 23.94 -14.61
N GLN A 337 -14.71 22.82 -14.66
CA GLN A 337 -14.82 21.73 -13.71
C GLN A 337 -13.75 21.76 -12.60
N PHE A 338 -12.97 22.83 -12.50
CA PHE A 338 -11.91 22.94 -11.48
C PHE A 338 -10.94 21.75 -11.57
N TRP A 339 -10.59 21.13 -10.45
CA TRP A 339 -9.74 19.93 -10.42
C TRP A 339 -10.41 18.68 -11.01
N ASN A 340 -11.72 18.73 -11.31
CA ASN A 340 -12.44 17.65 -11.99
C ASN A 340 -12.35 17.78 -13.54
N SER A 341 -11.57 18.72 -14.04
CA SER A 341 -11.34 18.88 -15.49
C SER A 341 -10.83 17.57 -16.12
N ALA A 342 -11.48 17.18 -17.22
CA ALA A 342 -11.08 15.99 -17.97
C ALA A 342 -9.68 16.16 -18.58
N ALA A 343 -9.36 17.36 -19.05
CA ALA A 343 -8.03 17.69 -19.58
C ALA A 343 -6.97 17.61 -18.48
N ALA A 344 -7.21 18.19 -17.30
CA ALA A 344 -6.27 18.10 -16.18
C ALA A 344 -5.98 16.65 -15.78
N ARG A 345 -7.01 15.79 -15.72
CA ARG A 345 -6.84 14.37 -15.42
C ARG A 345 -6.05 13.63 -16.49
N SER A 346 -6.34 13.85 -17.79
CA SER A 346 -5.66 13.15 -18.87
C SER A 346 -4.17 13.51 -18.97
N TYR A 347 -3.80 14.70 -18.50
CA TYR A 347 -2.42 15.20 -18.42
C TYR A 347 -1.81 15.02 -17.04
N ASN A 348 -2.47 14.29 -16.13
CA ASN A 348 -2.02 14.06 -14.74
C ASN A 348 -1.59 15.35 -14.02
N VAL A 349 -2.33 16.45 -14.25
CA VAL A 349 -2.07 17.76 -13.63
C VAL A 349 -2.60 17.74 -12.21
N GLN A 350 -1.69 17.70 -11.24
CA GLN A 350 -2.00 17.69 -9.80
C GLN A 350 -1.75 19.05 -9.14
N GLY A 351 -1.17 19.98 -9.86
CA GLY A 351 -0.87 21.36 -9.42
C GLY A 351 -0.69 22.28 -10.61
N ILE A 352 -0.98 23.56 -10.43
CA ILE A 352 -0.79 24.60 -11.45
C ILE A 352 0.12 25.73 -10.92
N PRO A 353 0.91 26.35 -11.86
CA PRO A 353 0.94 26.16 -13.29
C PRO A 353 1.57 24.82 -13.71
N ALA A 354 1.06 24.21 -14.79
CA ALA A 354 1.67 23.02 -15.43
C ALA A 354 1.73 23.26 -16.94
N GLN A 355 2.90 23.06 -17.54
CA GLN A 355 3.17 23.46 -18.92
C GLN A 355 3.81 22.33 -19.72
N PHE A 356 3.38 22.22 -21.00
CA PHE A 356 3.93 21.27 -21.96
C PHE A 356 4.22 22.01 -23.26
N LEU A 357 5.46 21.96 -23.73
CA LEU A 357 5.80 22.51 -25.03
C LEU A 357 5.72 21.42 -26.09
N LEU A 358 4.90 21.63 -27.10
CA LEU A 358 4.70 20.70 -28.21
C LEU A 358 5.38 21.25 -29.49
N ASP A 359 5.92 20.34 -30.29
CA ASP A 359 6.43 20.64 -31.61
C ASP A 359 5.31 20.73 -32.68
N LYS A 360 5.69 20.90 -33.94
CA LYS A 360 4.76 21.02 -35.08
C LYS A 360 3.94 19.77 -35.35
N ASP A 361 4.42 18.60 -34.95
CA ASP A 361 3.71 17.33 -35.05
C ASP A 361 2.79 17.08 -33.87
N GLY A 362 2.86 17.94 -32.83
CA GLY A 362 2.11 17.85 -31.58
C GLY A 362 2.81 16.96 -30.52
N ILE A 363 4.08 16.62 -30.74
CA ILE A 363 4.87 15.81 -29.78
C ILE A 363 5.37 16.71 -28.66
N ILE A 364 5.31 16.23 -27.41
CA ILE A 364 5.86 16.96 -26.25
C ILE A 364 7.40 16.99 -26.37
N ILE A 365 7.99 18.17 -26.42
CA ILE A 365 9.44 18.36 -26.48
C ILE A 365 10.04 18.91 -25.20
N ALA A 366 9.22 19.46 -24.30
CA ALA A 366 9.64 19.88 -22.96
C ALA A 366 8.43 20.03 -22.03
N ARG A 367 8.68 20.07 -20.73
CA ARG A 367 7.67 20.26 -19.69
C ARG A 367 8.12 21.30 -18.68
N ASP A 368 7.15 22.00 -18.09
CA ASP A 368 7.33 22.91 -16.94
C ASP A 368 8.42 23.98 -17.14
N LEU A 369 8.61 24.42 -18.39
CA LEU A 369 9.51 25.53 -18.73
C LEU A 369 8.89 26.85 -18.27
N ARG A 370 9.66 27.69 -17.56
CA ARG A 370 9.18 28.96 -17.01
C ARG A 370 10.18 30.08 -17.24
N GLY A 371 9.65 31.32 -17.37
CA GLY A 371 10.48 32.52 -17.52
C GLY A 371 11.54 32.36 -18.59
N GLN A 372 12.79 32.58 -18.27
CA GLN A 372 13.92 32.52 -19.19
C GLN A 372 14.08 31.13 -19.82
N ALA A 373 13.82 30.03 -19.10
CA ALA A 373 13.95 28.68 -19.66
C ALA A 373 12.97 28.42 -20.83
N LEU A 374 11.74 28.96 -20.78
CA LEU A 374 10.79 28.90 -21.90
C LEU A 374 11.34 29.68 -23.10
N GLU A 375 11.84 30.87 -22.88
CA GLU A 375 12.39 31.73 -23.96
C GLU A 375 13.62 31.07 -24.60
N ASP A 376 14.53 30.53 -23.82
CA ASP A 376 15.73 29.84 -24.32
C ASP A 376 15.37 28.62 -25.17
N LYS A 377 14.38 27.79 -24.70
CA LYS A 377 13.92 26.63 -25.45
C LYS A 377 13.23 27.04 -26.75
N LEU A 378 12.43 28.07 -26.75
CA LEU A 378 11.83 28.61 -27.99
C LEU A 378 12.90 29.17 -28.92
N ALA A 379 13.90 29.88 -28.42
CA ALA A 379 15.01 30.35 -29.21
C ALA A 379 15.84 29.19 -29.84
N GLU A 380 15.97 28.09 -29.15
CA GLU A 380 16.61 26.85 -29.65
C GLU A 380 15.83 26.26 -30.84
N VAL A 381 14.51 26.08 -30.71
CA VAL A 381 13.67 25.40 -31.71
C VAL A 381 13.32 26.28 -32.90
N PHE A 382 13.55 27.59 -32.79
CA PHE A 382 13.32 28.56 -33.89
C PHE A 382 14.62 29.11 -34.53
N LYS A 383 15.77 28.47 -34.24
CA LYS A 383 17.01 28.72 -34.99
C LYS A 383 16.89 28.19 -36.40
#